data_e06230961c651d95efae31a3d958a427
#
_entry.id   e06230961c651d95efae31a3d958a427
#
_cell.length_a   1.000
_cell.length_b   1.000
_cell.length_c   1.000
_cell.angle_alpha   90.00
_cell.angle_beta   90.00
_cell.angle_gamma   90.00
#
_symmetry.space_group_name_H-M   'P 1'
#
loop_
_entity.id
_entity.type
_entity.pdbx_description
1 polymer ?
#
loop_
_entity_poly.entity_id
_entity_poly.type
_entity_poly.pdbx_seq_one_letter_code
_entity_poly.pdbx_strand_id
1 'polypeptide(L)'
;MKHLTEFVADHKQDTGCGIFAVCSAHLLVLEAALKILELTAGKVAAFYDSPTGFRHGPKSLVNAETLVVVFVSSHSYTRQYDLDLLAELHRDQQAMRVAAISAVTSPEIEHGPHILLPTSRHFIDVEQAFCFLMYAQIFALTESIKAGITPAPPSASGTVNRVVQGVVIHPWKG
;
A
#
# COMPACT_ATOMS: atom_id res chain seq x y z
N MET A 1 -10.27 -8.32 11.75
CA MET A 1 -10.76 -8.70 10.40
C MET A 1 -11.94 -7.88 9.91
N LYS A 2 -12.94 -7.57 10.79
CA LYS A 2 -14.16 -6.82 10.41
C LYS A 2 -13.83 -5.45 9.76
N HIS A 3 -12.92 -4.68 10.35
CA HIS A 3 -12.52 -3.36 9.85
C HIS A 3 -11.78 -3.39 8.50
N LEU A 4 -11.02 -4.45 8.20
CA LEU A 4 -10.35 -4.57 6.91
C LEU A 4 -11.35 -4.86 5.79
N THR A 5 -12.30 -5.77 6.03
CA THR A 5 -13.37 -6.10 5.07
C THR A 5 -14.28 -4.90 4.81
N GLU A 6 -14.59 -4.11 5.82
CA GLU A 6 -15.36 -2.87 5.68
C GLU A 6 -14.56 -1.81 4.91
N PHE A 7 -13.26 -1.65 5.23
CA PHE A 7 -12.35 -0.76 4.51
C PHE A 7 -12.24 -1.11 3.02
N VAL A 8 -12.13 -2.40 2.72
CA VAL A 8 -12.00 -2.90 1.34
C VAL A 8 -13.35 -2.91 0.61
N ALA A 9 -14.46 -3.22 1.30
CA ALA A 9 -15.79 -3.29 0.69
C ALA A 9 -16.30 -1.93 0.19
N ASP A 10 -15.87 -0.84 0.84
CA ASP A 10 -16.32 0.52 0.54
C ASP A 10 -15.54 1.18 -0.63
N HIS A 11 -14.52 0.47 -1.14
CA HIS A 11 -13.74 0.91 -2.29
C HIS A 11 -14.48 0.57 -3.59
N LYS A 12 -15.00 1.59 -4.29
CA LYS A 12 -15.72 1.38 -5.56
C LYS A 12 -14.78 0.85 -6.64
N GLN A 13 -15.27 -0.15 -7.39
CA GLN A 13 -14.62 -0.63 -8.61
C GLN A 13 -14.79 0.43 -9.72
N ASP A 14 -13.87 1.36 -9.85
CA ASP A 14 -13.71 2.07 -11.09
C ASP A 14 -12.31 1.80 -11.66
N THR A 15 -12.30 1.30 -12.89
CA THR A 15 -11.11 1.07 -13.69
C THR A 15 -10.38 2.41 -13.87
N GLY A 16 -9.33 2.62 -13.10
CA GLY A 16 -8.56 3.87 -13.09
C GLY A 16 -8.10 4.32 -11.71
N CYS A 17 -8.56 3.66 -10.66
CA CYS A 17 -8.12 3.96 -9.29
C CYS A 17 -6.61 3.77 -9.15
N GLY A 18 -5.93 4.82 -8.74
CA GLY A 18 -4.53 4.76 -8.32
C GLY A 18 -4.43 4.47 -6.82
N ILE A 19 -3.50 3.60 -6.46
CA ILE A 19 -3.19 3.31 -5.05
C ILE A 19 -1.76 3.77 -4.76
N PHE A 20 -1.62 4.60 -3.74
CA PHE A 20 -0.31 4.97 -3.21
C PHE A 20 -0.09 4.29 -1.85
N ALA A 21 1.01 3.55 -1.74
CA ALA A 21 1.53 3.07 -0.48
C ALA A 21 2.68 3.99 -0.03
N VAL A 22 2.56 4.57 1.15
CA VAL A 22 3.58 5.51 1.67
C VAL A 22 4.05 5.05 3.04
N CYS A 23 5.37 4.99 3.23
CA CYS A 23 5.99 4.62 4.50
C CYS A 23 7.45 5.05 4.57
N SER A 24 7.91 5.38 5.75
CA SER A 24 9.34 5.54 6.02
C SER A 24 10.13 4.22 5.87
N ALA A 25 9.47 3.05 6.02
CA ALA A 25 10.04 1.72 5.76
C ALA A 25 9.86 1.33 4.28
N HIS A 26 10.69 1.85 3.42
CA HIS A 26 10.56 1.84 1.95
C HIS A 26 10.34 0.45 1.29
N LEU A 27 11.00 -0.60 1.79
CA LEU A 27 10.85 -1.95 1.22
C LEU A 27 9.44 -2.53 1.34
N LEU A 28 8.73 -2.20 2.43
CA LEU A 28 7.35 -2.63 2.64
C LEU A 28 6.41 -2.07 1.58
N VAL A 29 6.50 -0.77 1.31
CA VAL A 29 5.58 -0.09 0.39
C VAL A 29 5.82 -0.48 -1.07
N LEU A 30 7.09 -0.80 -1.42
CA LEU A 30 7.42 -1.40 -2.70
C LEU A 30 6.68 -2.73 -2.90
N GLU A 31 6.78 -3.64 -1.93
CA GLU A 31 6.11 -4.94 -2.00
C GLU A 31 4.58 -4.79 -1.99
N ALA A 32 4.04 -3.85 -1.21
CA ALA A 32 2.60 -3.57 -1.19
C ALA A 32 2.08 -3.12 -2.57
N ALA A 33 2.77 -2.18 -3.22
CA ALA A 33 2.42 -1.72 -4.56
C ALA A 33 2.58 -2.83 -5.61
N LEU A 34 3.66 -3.62 -5.52
CA LEU A 34 3.91 -4.74 -6.41
C LEU A 34 2.77 -5.77 -6.35
N LYS A 35 2.30 -6.12 -5.16
CA LYS A 35 1.18 -7.07 -5.00
C LYS A 35 -0.12 -6.57 -5.63
N ILE A 36 -0.40 -5.28 -5.57
CA ILE A 36 -1.56 -4.70 -6.26
C ILE A 36 -1.40 -4.86 -7.78
N LEU A 37 -0.26 -4.46 -8.33
CA LEU A 37 0.01 -4.57 -9.78
C LEU A 37 -0.09 -6.01 -10.27
N GLU A 38 0.54 -6.95 -9.56
CA GLU A 38 0.54 -8.36 -9.94
C GLU A 38 -0.86 -8.98 -9.89
N LEU A 39 -1.55 -8.84 -8.75
CA LEU A 39 -2.82 -9.52 -8.51
C LEU A 39 -3.99 -8.88 -9.27
N THR A 40 -3.87 -7.61 -9.65
CA THR A 40 -4.87 -6.95 -10.51
C THR A 40 -4.51 -7.00 -11.99
N ALA A 41 -3.42 -7.68 -12.36
CA ALA A 41 -2.91 -7.72 -13.73
C ALA A 41 -2.74 -6.31 -14.35
N GLY A 42 -2.32 -5.34 -13.52
CA GLY A 42 -2.12 -3.96 -13.92
C GLY A 42 -3.40 -3.14 -14.12
N LYS A 43 -4.59 -3.69 -13.83
CA LYS A 43 -5.86 -2.92 -13.93
C LYS A 43 -5.94 -1.79 -12.90
N VAL A 44 -5.28 -1.97 -11.75
CA VAL A 44 -5.15 -0.94 -10.72
C VAL A 44 -3.71 -0.45 -10.73
N ALA A 45 -3.50 0.81 -11.05
CA ALA A 45 -2.18 1.43 -10.95
C ALA A 45 -1.77 1.54 -9.48
N ALA A 46 -0.57 1.09 -9.15
CA ALA A 46 -0.06 1.17 -7.78
C ALA A 46 1.32 1.80 -7.75
N PHE A 47 1.52 2.69 -6.80
CA PHE A 47 2.73 3.46 -6.60
C PHE A 47 3.17 3.38 -5.14
N TYR A 48 4.43 3.66 -4.90
CA TYR A 48 4.98 3.71 -3.54
C TYR A 48 6.02 4.80 -3.41
N ASP A 49 6.16 5.34 -2.22
CA ASP A 49 7.24 6.28 -1.90
C ASP A 49 7.41 6.43 -0.37
N SER A 50 8.48 7.11 0.03
CA SER A 50 8.63 7.66 1.37
C SER A 50 7.76 8.92 1.53
N PRO A 51 7.42 9.35 2.77
CA PRO A 51 6.64 10.57 2.98
C PRO A 51 7.26 11.82 2.36
N THR A 52 8.57 11.93 2.41
CA THR A 52 9.31 13.04 1.83
C THR A 52 9.37 12.95 0.30
N GLY A 53 9.68 11.77 -0.25
CA GLY A 53 9.71 11.54 -1.69
C GLY A 53 8.36 11.77 -2.34
N PHE A 54 7.29 11.29 -1.72
CA PHE A 54 5.92 11.47 -2.19
C PHE A 54 5.54 12.93 -2.42
N ARG A 55 5.97 13.84 -1.52
CA ARG A 55 5.72 15.28 -1.66
C ARG A 55 6.41 15.93 -2.85
N HIS A 56 7.52 15.36 -3.33
CA HIS A 56 8.34 15.97 -4.38
C HIS A 56 7.88 15.71 -5.82
N GLY A 57 6.83 14.93 -6.02
CA GLY A 57 6.31 14.66 -7.37
C GLY A 57 5.09 13.76 -7.37
N PRO A 58 5.16 12.54 -6.83
CA PRO A 58 4.06 11.56 -6.86
C PRO A 58 2.73 12.10 -6.32
N LYS A 59 2.76 13.02 -5.35
CA LYS A 59 1.57 13.66 -4.80
C LYS A 59 0.72 14.35 -5.88
N SER A 60 1.32 14.82 -6.97
CA SER A 60 0.58 15.45 -8.07
C SER A 60 -0.35 14.50 -8.83
N LEU A 61 -0.19 13.19 -8.67
CA LEU A 61 -1.05 12.17 -9.26
C LEU A 61 -2.30 11.88 -8.42
N VAL A 62 -2.35 12.40 -7.18
CA VAL A 62 -3.50 12.19 -6.28
C VAL A 62 -4.72 12.94 -6.80
N ASN A 63 -5.82 12.22 -6.90
CA ASN A 63 -7.11 12.74 -7.36
C ASN A 63 -8.28 12.02 -6.68
N ALA A 64 -9.52 12.36 -7.05
CA ALA A 64 -10.73 11.79 -6.46
C ALA A 64 -10.93 10.27 -6.68
N GLU A 65 -10.06 9.61 -7.44
CA GLU A 65 -10.06 8.16 -7.66
C GLU A 65 -8.87 7.48 -6.95
N THR A 66 -8.07 8.23 -6.19
CA THR A 66 -6.85 7.73 -5.56
C THR A 66 -7.10 7.31 -4.11
N LEU A 67 -6.71 6.09 -3.76
CA LEU A 67 -6.54 5.64 -2.39
C LEU A 67 -5.08 5.86 -1.96
N VAL A 68 -4.86 6.53 -0.83
CA VAL A 68 -3.54 6.65 -0.21
C VAL A 68 -3.53 5.87 1.10
N VAL A 69 -2.61 4.93 1.24
CA VAL A 69 -2.41 4.14 2.46
C VAL A 69 -1.07 4.53 3.08
N VAL A 70 -1.10 5.08 4.27
CA VAL A 70 0.08 5.46 5.04
C VAL A 70 0.37 4.38 6.08
N PHE A 71 1.49 3.69 5.94
CA PHE A 71 1.99 2.74 6.94
C PHE A 71 2.88 3.52 7.92
N VAL A 72 2.41 3.65 9.14
CA VAL A 72 3.04 4.52 10.14
C VAL A 72 4.18 3.80 10.85
N SER A 73 5.37 4.38 10.79
CA SER A 73 6.60 3.86 11.40
C SER A 73 6.49 3.70 12.94
N SER A 74 7.12 2.66 13.47
CA SER A 74 7.27 2.47 14.93
C SER A 74 8.32 3.42 15.53
N HIS A 75 9.28 3.83 14.73
CA HIS A 75 10.38 4.68 15.19
C HIS A 75 9.90 6.13 15.39
N SER A 76 10.09 6.67 16.58
CA SER A 76 9.54 7.96 16.99
C SER A 76 9.93 9.15 16.11
N TYR A 77 11.12 9.14 15.52
CA TYR A 77 11.59 10.20 14.62
C TYR A 77 10.95 10.11 13.23
N THR A 78 11.02 8.95 12.58
CA THR A 78 10.47 8.76 11.22
C THR A 78 8.95 8.84 11.21
N ARG A 79 8.30 8.38 12.28
CA ARG A 79 6.85 8.50 12.46
C ARG A 79 6.33 9.93 12.34
N GLN A 80 7.09 10.94 12.76
CA GLN A 80 6.67 12.34 12.63
C GLN A 80 6.42 12.71 11.16
N TYR A 81 7.28 12.24 10.25
CA TYR A 81 7.10 12.49 8.81
C TYR A 81 5.88 11.79 8.24
N ASP A 82 5.58 10.57 8.72
CA ASP A 82 4.38 9.83 8.33
C ASP A 82 3.11 10.56 8.80
N LEU A 83 3.09 11.03 10.07
CA LEU A 83 1.96 11.77 10.64
C LEU A 83 1.76 13.15 9.99
N ASP A 84 2.84 13.88 9.73
CA ASP A 84 2.78 15.15 9.03
C ASP A 84 2.18 15.01 7.62
N LEU A 85 2.56 13.94 6.89
CA LEU A 85 1.98 13.66 5.59
C LEU A 85 0.50 13.26 5.71
N LEU A 86 0.16 12.43 6.68
CA LEU A 86 -1.22 12.01 6.93
C LEU A 86 -2.13 13.22 7.19
N ALA A 87 -1.70 14.14 8.09
CA ALA A 87 -2.42 15.36 8.37
C ALA A 87 -2.54 16.29 7.13
N GLU A 88 -1.49 16.35 6.31
CA GLU A 88 -1.50 17.11 5.05
C GLU A 88 -2.52 16.56 4.07
N LEU A 89 -2.52 15.24 3.85
CA LEU A 89 -3.44 14.58 2.91
C LEU A 89 -4.91 14.74 3.34
N HIS A 90 -5.19 14.65 4.64
CA HIS A 90 -6.53 14.92 5.17
C HIS A 90 -6.97 16.36 4.97
N ARG A 91 -6.07 17.32 5.14
CA ARG A 91 -6.36 18.75 4.91
C ARG A 91 -6.59 19.05 3.43
N ASP A 92 -5.82 18.44 2.54
CA ASP A 92 -5.88 18.69 1.10
C ASP A 92 -7.14 18.13 0.44
N GLN A 93 -7.74 17.08 0.98
CA GLN A 93 -9.00 16.46 0.54
C GLN A 93 -9.06 16.12 -0.96
N GLN A 94 -7.91 15.81 -1.57
CA GLN A 94 -7.83 15.50 -3.00
C GLN A 94 -8.01 14.02 -3.29
N ALA A 95 -7.53 13.16 -2.39
CA ALA A 95 -7.68 11.72 -2.52
C ALA A 95 -9.12 11.27 -2.28
N MET A 96 -9.56 10.24 -3.00
CA MET A 96 -10.84 9.56 -2.70
C MET A 96 -10.88 9.10 -1.24
N ARG A 97 -9.76 8.56 -0.77
CA ARG A 97 -9.60 8.10 0.62
C ARG A 97 -8.14 8.15 1.05
N VAL A 98 -7.93 8.56 2.28
CA VAL A 98 -6.63 8.45 2.97
C VAL A 98 -6.81 7.55 4.17
N ALA A 99 -5.97 6.54 4.31
CA ALA A 99 -6.03 5.57 5.40
C ALA A 99 -4.68 5.35 6.05
N ALA A 100 -4.68 5.03 7.34
CA ALA A 100 -3.47 4.69 8.08
C ALA A 100 -3.46 3.24 8.54
N ILE A 101 -2.29 2.60 8.53
CA ILE A 101 -2.03 1.34 9.23
C ILE A 101 -0.92 1.59 10.24
N SER A 102 -1.19 1.35 11.51
CA SER A 102 -0.30 1.73 12.61
C SER A 102 -0.32 0.76 13.77
N ALA A 103 0.77 0.69 14.51
CA ALA A 103 0.83 -0.02 15.79
C ALA A 103 0.49 0.87 16.99
N VAL A 104 0.45 2.17 16.79
CA VAL A 104 0.15 3.19 17.81
C VAL A 104 -0.96 4.11 17.33
N THR A 105 -1.60 4.78 18.27
CA THR A 105 -2.64 5.77 17.95
C THR A 105 -2.12 7.19 18.12
N SER A 106 -2.72 8.13 17.38
CA SER A 106 -2.53 9.57 17.50
C SER A 106 -3.76 10.29 16.92
N PRO A 107 -3.96 11.58 17.22
CA PRO A 107 -5.06 12.35 16.65
C PRO A 107 -5.09 12.34 15.11
N GLU A 108 -3.92 12.37 14.46
CA GLU A 108 -3.78 12.34 13.00
C GLU A 108 -4.27 11.03 12.41
N ILE A 109 -4.00 9.90 13.10
CA ILE A 109 -4.42 8.56 12.68
C ILE A 109 -5.93 8.40 12.88
N GLU A 110 -6.44 8.83 14.04
CA GLU A 110 -7.85 8.70 14.41
C GLU A 110 -8.78 9.63 13.60
N HIS A 111 -8.22 10.65 12.96
CA HIS A 111 -8.97 11.58 12.12
C HIS A 111 -9.64 10.91 10.91
N GLY A 112 -9.04 9.84 10.39
CA GLY A 112 -9.54 9.12 9.21
C GLY A 112 -9.64 7.60 9.38
N PRO A 113 -9.99 6.88 8.32
CA PRO A 113 -9.97 5.43 8.31
C PRO A 113 -8.60 4.88 8.71
N HIS A 114 -8.57 3.95 9.64
CA HIS A 114 -7.32 3.37 10.10
C HIS A 114 -7.45 1.93 10.59
N ILE A 115 -6.33 1.23 10.59
CA ILE A 115 -6.17 -0.11 11.17
C ILE A 115 -5.11 -0.04 12.25
N LEU A 116 -5.48 -0.42 13.47
CA LEU A 116 -4.55 -0.49 14.60
C LEU A 116 -4.09 -1.93 14.84
N LEU A 117 -2.79 -2.08 15.01
CA LEU A 117 -2.08 -3.33 15.32
C LEU A 117 -1.35 -3.22 16.66
N PRO A 118 -2.05 -3.07 17.79
CA PRO A 118 -1.45 -2.74 19.07
C PRO A 118 -0.49 -3.81 19.59
N THR A 119 -0.61 -5.06 19.13
CA THR A 119 0.28 -6.17 19.47
C THR A 119 1.68 -5.99 18.91
N SER A 120 1.82 -5.23 17.82
CA SER A 120 3.10 -4.95 17.16
C SER A 120 3.79 -3.66 17.65
N ARG A 121 3.24 -2.98 18.66
CA ARG A 121 3.78 -1.69 19.16
C ARG A 121 5.22 -1.73 19.68
N HIS A 122 5.71 -2.89 20.04
CA HIS A 122 7.07 -3.10 20.53
C HIS A 122 8.05 -3.55 19.43
N PHE A 123 7.54 -3.78 18.23
CA PHE A 123 8.33 -4.18 17.09
C PHE A 123 9.01 -2.97 16.47
N ILE A 124 10.23 -3.16 16.01
CA ILE A 124 10.90 -2.20 15.13
C ILE A 124 10.31 -2.26 13.71
N ASP A 125 10.55 -1.27 12.88
CA ASP A 125 9.92 -1.14 11.56
C ASP A 125 10.10 -2.37 10.66
N VAL A 126 11.26 -3.03 10.70
CA VAL A 126 11.49 -4.25 9.91
C VAL A 126 10.64 -5.42 10.39
N GLU A 127 10.37 -5.54 11.68
CA GLU A 127 9.48 -6.56 12.23
C GLU A 127 8.01 -6.22 11.96
N GLN A 128 7.64 -4.94 12.09
CA GLN A 128 6.29 -4.46 11.75
C GLN A 128 5.97 -4.66 10.27
N ALA A 129 6.96 -4.60 9.39
CA ALA A 129 6.78 -4.81 7.96
C ALA A 129 6.06 -6.13 7.65
N PHE A 130 6.35 -7.21 8.39
CA PHE A 130 5.65 -8.49 8.21
C PHE A 130 4.16 -8.40 8.57
N CYS A 131 3.82 -7.66 9.64
CA CYS A 131 2.43 -7.45 10.02
C CYS A 131 1.69 -6.61 8.99
N PHE A 132 2.29 -5.51 8.53
CA PHE A 132 1.71 -4.61 7.56
C PHE A 132 1.56 -5.25 6.19
N LEU A 133 2.52 -6.07 5.77
CA LEU A 133 2.50 -6.78 4.50
C LEU A 133 1.31 -7.75 4.40
N MET A 134 0.91 -8.39 5.50
CA MET A 134 -0.29 -9.23 5.51
C MET A 134 -1.53 -8.44 5.10
N TYR A 135 -1.68 -7.19 5.57
CA TYR A 135 -2.81 -6.34 5.18
C TYR A 135 -2.73 -5.92 3.71
N ALA A 136 -1.53 -5.58 3.23
CA ALA A 136 -1.32 -5.26 1.82
C ALA A 136 -1.67 -6.44 0.90
N GLN A 137 -1.27 -7.66 1.28
CA GLN A 137 -1.58 -8.88 0.52
C GLN A 137 -3.07 -9.21 0.52
N ILE A 138 -3.74 -9.12 1.67
CA ILE A 138 -5.19 -9.34 1.77
C ILE A 138 -5.94 -8.28 0.96
N PHE A 139 -5.51 -7.03 1.01
CA PHE A 139 -6.07 -5.95 0.22
C PHE A 139 -5.92 -6.24 -1.29
N ALA A 140 -4.71 -6.56 -1.75
CA ALA A 140 -4.42 -6.89 -3.15
C ALA A 140 -5.24 -8.10 -3.65
N LEU A 141 -5.36 -9.14 -2.82
CA LEU A 141 -6.20 -10.30 -3.11
C LEU A 141 -7.68 -9.90 -3.27
N THR A 142 -8.17 -9.04 -2.41
CA THR A 142 -9.56 -8.58 -2.46
C THR A 142 -9.83 -7.75 -3.71
N GLU A 143 -8.91 -6.86 -4.08
CA GLU A 143 -9.01 -6.07 -5.32
C GLU A 143 -8.94 -6.98 -6.57
N SER A 144 -8.11 -8.03 -6.56
CA SER A 144 -8.08 -9.05 -7.60
C SER A 144 -9.45 -9.71 -7.80
N ILE A 145 -10.06 -10.16 -6.71
CA ILE A 145 -11.39 -10.81 -6.73
C ILE A 145 -12.46 -9.84 -7.23
N LYS A 146 -12.46 -8.59 -6.75
CA LYS A 146 -13.39 -7.55 -7.23
C LYS A 146 -13.23 -7.28 -8.72
N ALA A 147 -12.00 -7.27 -9.23
CA ALA A 147 -11.70 -7.09 -10.65
C ALA A 147 -12.05 -8.32 -11.52
N GLY A 148 -12.61 -9.39 -10.92
CA GLY A 148 -12.95 -10.64 -11.62
C GLY A 148 -11.71 -11.42 -12.07
N ILE A 149 -10.56 -11.21 -11.40
CA ILE A 149 -9.31 -11.88 -11.73
C ILE A 149 -9.13 -13.08 -10.80
N THR A 150 -8.69 -14.20 -11.38
CA THR A 150 -8.34 -15.40 -10.60
C THR A 150 -6.93 -15.23 -10.05
N PRO A 151 -6.72 -15.25 -8.72
CA PRO A 151 -5.39 -14.99 -8.12
C PRO A 151 -4.30 -16.00 -8.52
N ALA A 152 -4.67 -17.21 -8.90
CA ALA A 152 -3.72 -18.27 -9.24
C ALA A 152 -3.01 -18.05 -10.58
N PRO A 153 -3.68 -17.72 -11.72
CA PRO A 153 -3.11 -17.14 -12.92
C PRO A 153 -3.59 -15.69 -13.08
N PRO A 154 -3.00 -14.69 -12.42
CA PRO A 154 -3.50 -13.31 -12.50
C PRO A 154 -3.38 -12.70 -13.90
N SER A 155 -2.41 -13.16 -14.71
CA SER A 155 -2.22 -12.72 -16.09
C SER A 155 -2.80 -13.75 -17.07
N ALA A 156 -3.98 -13.46 -17.61
CA ALA A 156 -4.60 -14.32 -18.64
C ALA A 156 -3.77 -14.35 -19.94
N SER A 157 -3.00 -13.30 -20.23
CA SER A 157 -2.11 -13.21 -21.40
C SER A 157 -0.78 -13.96 -21.23
N GLY A 158 -0.47 -14.43 -20.02
CA GLY A 158 0.83 -15.04 -19.69
C GLY A 158 1.99 -14.04 -19.62
N THR A 159 1.73 -12.74 -19.66
CA THR A 159 2.76 -11.69 -19.59
C THR A 159 3.48 -11.71 -18.23
N VAL A 160 2.75 -12.00 -17.16
CA VAL A 160 3.29 -12.22 -15.82
C VAL A 160 3.01 -13.66 -15.40
N ASN A 161 4.03 -14.41 -15.05
CA ASN A 161 3.93 -15.82 -14.64
C ASN A 161 4.38 -15.99 -13.19
N ARG A 162 3.85 -17.01 -12.50
CA ARG A 162 4.26 -17.38 -11.12
C ARG A 162 5.76 -17.64 -11.01
N VAL A 163 6.34 -18.16 -12.10
CA VAL A 163 7.79 -18.34 -12.22
C VAL A 163 8.22 -17.57 -13.45
N VAL A 164 9.16 -16.67 -13.27
CA VAL A 164 9.72 -15.86 -14.37
C VAL A 164 10.31 -16.79 -15.42
N GLN A 165 9.89 -16.62 -16.69
CA GLN A 165 10.39 -17.40 -17.82
C GLN A 165 11.37 -16.56 -18.65
N GLY A 166 12.31 -17.24 -19.31
CA GLY A 166 13.27 -16.59 -20.21
C GLY A 166 14.42 -15.85 -19.51
N VAL A 167 14.60 -16.04 -18.20
CA VAL A 167 15.75 -15.47 -17.49
C VAL A 167 17.02 -16.23 -17.89
N VAL A 168 18.01 -15.49 -18.38
CA VAL A 168 19.35 -15.99 -18.65
C VAL A 168 20.26 -15.63 -17.48
N ILE A 169 20.82 -16.65 -16.85
CA ILE A 169 21.84 -16.45 -15.81
C ILE A 169 23.19 -16.28 -16.48
N HIS A 170 23.75 -15.08 -16.36
CA HIS A 170 25.07 -14.79 -16.90
C HIS A 170 26.16 -15.24 -15.93
N PRO A 171 27.27 -15.85 -16.44
CA PRO A 171 28.37 -16.24 -15.57
C PRO A 171 29.02 -14.98 -14.96
N TRP A 172 29.27 -15.03 -13.66
CA TRP A 172 30.04 -14.00 -12.98
C TRP A 172 31.49 -14.04 -13.50
N LYS A 173 31.92 -12.97 -14.15
CA LYS A 173 33.32 -12.76 -14.54
C LYS A 173 33.90 -11.81 -13.49
N GLY A 174 34.53 -12.41 -12.46
CA GLY A 174 35.18 -11.67 -11.35
C GLY A 174 36.14 -10.60 -11.84
#